data_b130f09ed46998f3738a66713e4ec489
#
_entry.id   b130f09ed46998f3738a66713e4ec489
#
_cell.length_a   1.000
_cell.length_b   1.000
_cell.length_c   1.000
_cell.angle_alpha   90.00
_cell.angle_beta   90.00
_cell.angle_gamma   90.00
#
_symmetry.space_group_name_H-M   'P 1'
#
loop_
_entity.id
_entity.type
_entity.pdbx_description
1 polymer ?
#
loop_
_entity_poly.entity_id
_entity_poly.type
_entity_poly.pdbx_seq_one_letter_code
_entity_poly.pdbx_strand_id
1 'polypeptide(L)' 'MTATDIKLYTLQEVADILKVTRQTIYNYVTAQKLRATKYGKEYRVTDEDLQEFIRNGSNS' A
#
# COMPACT_ATOMS: atom_id res chain seq x y z
N MET A 1 5.71 -16.70 19.01
CA MET A 1 5.37 -16.46 18.47
C MET A 1 5.42 -15.34 18.09
N THR A 2 5.56 -15.01 17.67
CA THR A 2 5.62 -13.97 17.33
C THR A 2 4.75 -13.44 16.80
N ALA A 3 4.27 -13.09 17.16
CA ALA A 3 3.24 -12.68 16.78
C ALA A 3 3.21 -11.63 15.87
N THR A 4 4.10 -11.08 15.61
CA THR A 4 3.99 -10.07 14.86
C THR A 4 4.25 -10.30 13.55
N ASP A 5 3.51 -10.95 12.90
CA ASP A 5 3.74 -11.18 11.59
C ASP A 5 3.05 -10.14 10.83
N ILE A 6 3.30 -8.92 10.93
CA ILE A 6 2.68 -7.90 10.16
C ILE A 6 3.28 -7.89 8.80
N LYS A 7 2.45 -8.06 7.79
CA LYS A 7 2.93 -8.04 6.46
C LYS A 7 2.96 -6.63 5.96
N LEU A 8 4.09 -6.19 5.50
CA LEU A 8 4.25 -4.85 4.96
C LEU A 8 4.69 -4.95 3.52
N TYR A 9 4.12 -4.12 2.69
CA TYR A 9 4.45 -4.09 1.27
C TYR A 9 5.11 -2.76 0.95
N THR A 10 6.07 -2.79 0.06
CA THR A 10 6.62 -1.53 -0.45
C THR A 10 5.67 -1.00 -1.52
N LEU A 11 5.86 0.24 -1.91
CA LEU A 11 5.01 0.79 -2.96
C LEU A 11 5.21 0.03 -4.26
N GLN A 12 6.44 -0.42 -4.52
CA GLN A 12 6.70 -1.20 -5.72
C GLN A 12 5.94 -2.52 -5.68
N GLU A 13 5.89 -3.15 -4.52
CA GLU A 13 5.18 -4.40 -4.40
C GLU A 13 3.68 -4.21 -4.60
N VAL A 14 3.14 -3.13 -4.08
CA VAL A 14 1.73 -2.84 -4.27
C VAL A 14 1.46 -2.58 -5.74
N ALA A 15 2.36 -1.86 -6.40
CA ALA A 15 2.20 -1.58 -7.82
C ALA A 15 2.20 -2.87 -8.62
N ASP A 16 3.07 -3.81 -8.27
CA ASP A 16 3.11 -5.07 -8.96
C ASP A 16 1.83 -5.88 -8.74
N ILE A 17 1.32 -5.86 -7.54
CA ILE A 17 0.09 -6.57 -7.23
C ILE A 17 -1.08 -6.00 -8.02
N LEU A 18 -1.15 -4.68 -8.10
CA LEU A 18 -2.26 -4.03 -8.77
C LEU A 18 -2.00 -3.82 -10.26
N LYS A 19 -0.81 -4.19 -10.71
CA LYS A 19 -0.43 -4.09 -12.11
C LYS A 19 -0.48 -2.67 -12.63
N VAL A 20 0.06 -1.78 -11.85
CA VAL A 20 0.18 -0.37 -12.24
C VAL A 20 1.61 0.05 -11.96
N THR A 21 1.96 1.28 -12.28
CA THR A 21 3.31 1.74 -12.05
C THR A 21 3.48 2.19 -10.61
N ARG A 22 4.73 2.21 -10.17
CA ARG A 22 5.02 2.68 -8.82
C ARG A 22 4.59 4.12 -8.64
N GLN A 23 4.76 4.93 -9.67
CA GLN A 23 4.35 6.33 -9.60
C GLN A 23 2.85 6.45 -9.34
N THR A 24 2.06 5.59 -9.93
CA THR A 24 0.63 5.60 -9.70
C THR A 24 0.33 5.34 -8.23
N ILE A 25 1.04 4.38 -7.62
CA ILE A 25 0.82 4.10 -6.22
C ILE A 25 1.26 5.28 -5.36
N TYR A 26 2.37 5.90 -5.69
CA TYR A 26 2.83 7.06 -4.94
C TYR A 26 1.79 8.17 -5.01
N ASN A 27 1.16 8.35 -6.17
CA ASN A 27 0.12 9.36 -6.31
C ASN A 27 -1.09 9.04 -5.45
N TYR A 28 -1.44 7.77 -5.34
CA TYR A 28 -2.55 7.39 -4.49
C TYR A 28 -2.23 7.66 -3.02
N VAL A 29 -1.00 7.44 -2.62
CA VAL A 29 -0.59 7.68 -1.24
C VAL A 29 -0.62 9.17 -0.94
N THR A 30 -0.10 9.99 -1.83
CA THR A 30 -0.08 11.43 -1.58
C THR A 30 -1.45 12.03 -1.67
N ALA A 31 -2.35 11.44 -2.44
CA ALA A 31 -3.72 11.91 -2.50
C ALA A 31 -4.56 11.34 -1.36
N GLN A 32 -3.94 10.57 -0.51
CA GLN A 32 -4.60 9.98 0.64
C GLN A 32 -5.70 9.01 0.26
N LYS A 33 -5.57 8.42 -0.90
CA LYS A 33 -6.50 7.38 -1.31
C LYS A 33 -6.03 6.02 -0.83
N LEU A 34 -4.74 5.85 -0.65
CA LEU A 34 -4.18 4.62 -0.14
C LEU A 34 -3.40 4.97 1.12
N ARG A 35 -3.75 4.32 2.21
CA ARG A 35 -3.09 4.59 3.47
C ARG A 35 -1.72 3.92 3.49
N ALA A 36 -0.71 4.66 3.82
CA ALA A 36 0.63 4.13 3.93
C ALA A 36 1.32 4.77 5.11
N THR A 37 2.24 4.03 5.70
CA THR A 37 3.00 4.53 6.83
C THR A 37 4.43 4.76 6.36
N LYS A 38 5.01 5.84 6.79
CA LYS A 38 6.37 6.12 6.41
C LYS A 38 7.32 5.58 7.44
N TYR A 39 8.20 4.70 7.01
CA TYR A 39 9.23 4.15 7.85
C TYR A 39 10.56 4.63 7.31
N GLY A 40 11.22 5.49 8.05
CA GLY A 40 12.47 6.07 7.57
C GLY A 40 12.19 6.90 6.34
N LYS A 41 12.77 6.52 5.24
CA LYS A 41 12.60 7.30 4.03
C LYS A 41 11.64 6.65 3.06
N GLU A 42 11.02 5.55 3.44
CA GLU A 42 10.18 4.85 2.51
C GLU A 42 8.80 4.63 3.07
N TYR A 43 7.85 4.56 2.18
CA TYR A 43 6.49 4.25 2.58
C TYR A 43 6.27 2.74 2.56
N ARG A 44 5.47 2.27 3.50
CA ARG A 44 5.08 0.86 3.54
C ARG A 44 3.57 0.80 3.70
N VAL A 45 2.97 -0.19 3.10
CA VAL A 45 1.52 -0.39 3.17
C VAL A 45 1.28 -1.71 3.88
N THR A 46 0.43 -1.72 4.89
CA THR A 46 0.12 -2.96 5.58
C THR A 46 -0.83 -3.78 4.73
N ASP A 47 -0.85 -5.06 4.99
CA ASP A 47 -1.74 -5.94 4.27
C ASP A 47 -3.19 -5.49 4.44
N GLU A 48 -3.52 -5.06 5.63
CA GLU A 48 -4.87 -4.62 5.90
C GLU A 48 -5.22 -3.38 5.07
N ASP A 49 -4.32 -2.44 5.01
CA ASP A 49 -4.56 -1.23 4.24
C ASP A 49 -4.66 -1.54 2.75
N LEU A 50 -3.85 -2.47 2.28
CA LEU A 50 -3.90 -2.85 0.88
C LEU A 50 -5.25 -3.50 0.56
N GLN A 51 -5.70 -4.38 1.41
CA GLN A 51 -6.97 -5.03 1.16
C GLN A 51 -8.12 -4.04 1.19
N GLU A 52 -8.06 -3.11 2.10
CA GLU A 52 -9.11 -2.12 2.16
C GLU A 52 -9.12 -1.25 0.90
N PHE A 53 -7.94 -0.91 0.41
CA PHE A 53 -7.86 -0.12 -0.79
C PHE A 53 -8.44 -0.87 -1.99
N ILE A 54 -8.14 -2.15 -2.09
CA ILE A 54 -8.66 -2.95 -3.19
C ILE A 54 -10.18 -3.02 -3.09
N ARG A 55 -10.67 -3.20 -1.87
CA ARG A 55 -12.09 -3.38 -1.69
C ARG A 55 -12.86 -2.10 -2.00
N ASN A 56 -12.31 -0.95 -1.62
CA ASN A 56 -13.01 0.29 -1.79
C ASN A 56 -12.60 1.06 -3.03
N GLY A 57 -11.34 1.01 -3.32
CA GLY A 57 -10.82 1.88 -4.35
C GLY A 57 -11.10 1.48 -5.72
N SER A 58 -11.28 0.21 -5.92
CA SER A 58 -11.46 -0.23 -7.25
C SER A 58 -12.76 0.21 -7.82
N ASN A 59 -13.60 0.73 -7.01
CA ASN A 59 -14.81 1.13 -7.52
C ASN A 59 -14.85 2.49 -7.95
N SER A 60 -13.89 3.20 -7.83
CA SER A 60 -14.00 4.55 -8.17
C SER A 60 -13.65 4.90 -9.46
#